data_77be51cf362d2d3381d37423b0ff6f65
#
_entry.id   77be51cf362d2d3381d37423b0ff6f65
#
_cell.length_a   1.000
_cell.length_b   1.000
_cell.length_c   1.000
_cell.angle_alpha   90.00
_cell.angle_beta   90.00
_cell.angle_gamma   90.00
#
_symmetry.space_group_name_H-M   'P 1'
#
loop_
_entity.id
_entity.type
_entity.pdbx_description
1 polymer ?
#
loop_
_entity_poly.entity_id
_entity_poly.type
_entity_poly.pdbx_seq_one_letter_code
_entity_poly.pdbx_strand_id
1 'polypeptide(L)'
;EAIVAAGLDLQIDAPDLAMGRHIKFRDVDDNEFLRNANLQVEALNHALRNVPAERIRMHVCWGNYEGPHHYDIGLEKIIDVVLKAKPATVLFEGANPRHAHEWEVWAQAGKNGRIPDNKVLAPGVLDTVNNFIEHPRLVAQRLMTYANIVGRDRVMAATDCGFGTFAGFGAIHPPICFAKLASMAE
;
A
#
# COMPACT_ATOMS: atom_id res chain seq x y z
N GLU A 1 2.72 0.37 21.24
CA GLU A 1 2.47 1.48 22.18
C GLU A 1 3.75 2.31 22.42
N ALA A 2 4.91 1.67 22.72
CA ALA A 2 6.16 2.37 23.01
C ALA A 2 6.63 3.34 21.90
N ILE A 3 6.46 2.98 20.63
CA ILE A 3 6.80 3.82 19.45
C ILE A 3 5.99 5.12 19.50
N VAL A 4 4.68 5.01 19.69
CA VAL A 4 3.78 6.18 19.71
C VAL A 4 3.99 7.01 20.97
N ALA A 5 4.27 6.38 22.11
CA ALA A 5 4.64 7.07 23.34
C ALA A 5 5.95 7.87 23.21
N ALA A 6 6.87 7.43 22.33
CA ALA A 6 8.09 8.16 21.98
C ALA A 6 7.86 9.33 20.99
N GLY A 7 6.62 9.61 20.61
CA GLY A 7 6.27 10.68 19.66
C GLY A 7 6.38 10.29 18.19
N LEU A 8 6.65 9.03 17.86
CA LEU A 8 6.78 8.51 16.50
C LEU A 8 5.49 7.87 16.02
N ASP A 9 5.29 7.79 14.70
CA ASP A 9 4.21 7.02 14.09
C ASP A 9 4.64 5.57 13.90
N LEU A 10 3.68 4.64 14.04
CA LEU A 10 3.87 3.22 13.80
C LEU A 10 3.56 2.89 12.35
N GLN A 11 4.49 2.28 11.64
CA GLN A 11 4.19 1.63 10.36
C GLN A 11 4.17 0.11 10.53
N ILE A 12 3.16 -0.53 9.94
CA ILE A 12 2.99 -1.98 9.90
C ILE A 12 3.10 -2.41 8.45
N ASP A 13 3.86 -3.45 8.21
CA ASP A 13 3.92 -4.12 6.93
C ASP A 13 3.01 -5.35 6.97
N ALA A 14 2.06 -5.43 6.02
CA ALA A 14 1.04 -6.48 5.94
C ALA A 14 1.04 -7.18 4.57
N PRO A 15 2.16 -7.82 4.18
CA PRO A 15 2.25 -8.54 2.91
C PRO A 15 1.33 -9.77 2.86
N ASP A 16 0.93 -10.27 4.00
CA ASP A 16 -0.01 -11.38 4.16
C ASP A 16 -1.41 -11.08 3.60
N LEU A 17 -1.81 -9.82 3.51
CA LEU A 17 -3.10 -9.40 2.96
C LEU A 17 -3.16 -9.44 1.42
N ALA A 18 -2.02 -9.45 0.74
CA ALA A 18 -1.94 -9.51 -0.72
C ALA A 18 -0.93 -10.56 -1.20
N MET A 19 0.37 -10.39 -0.95
CA MET A 19 1.42 -11.34 -1.35
C MET A 19 1.16 -12.74 -0.78
N GLY A 20 0.56 -12.85 0.39
CA GLY A 20 0.20 -14.13 1.01
C GLY A 20 -0.64 -15.03 0.09
N ARG A 21 -1.45 -14.45 -0.81
CA ARG A 21 -2.31 -15.19 -1.74
C ARG A 21 -1.51 -16.11 -2.66
N HIS A 22 -0.43 -15.63 -3.25
CA HIS A 22 0.35 -16.42 -4.20
C HIS A 22 1.56 -17.15 -3.59
N ILE A 23 1.84 -16.95 -2.31
CA ILE A 23 2.90 -17.64 -1.59
C ILE A 23 2.32 -18.70 -0.66
N LYS A 24 1.72 -18.28 0.45
CA LYS A 24 1.25 -19.18 1.52
C LYS A 24 -0.09 -19.85 1.18
N PHE A 25 -0.96 -19.11 0.48
CA PHE A 25 -2.32 -19.55 0.15
C PHE A 25 -2.50 -19.86 -1.34
N ARG A 26 -1.43 -20.30 -1.99
CA ARG A 26 -1.39 -20.60 -3.42
C ARG A 26 -2.38 -21.67 -3.85
N ASP A 27 -2.56 -22.69 -3.04
CA ASP A 27 -3.33 -23.89 -3.36
C ASP A 27 -4.77 -23.87 -2.81
N VAL A 28 -5.22 -22.72 -2.26
CA VAL A 28 -6.58 -22.54 -1.77
C VAL A 28 -7.39 -21.62 -2.69
N ASP A 29 -8.72 -21.63 -2.57
CA ASP A 29 -9.56 -20.69 -3.30
C ASP A 29 -9.53 -19.27 -2.67
N ASP A 30 -10.06 -18.30 -3.40
CA ASP A 30 -10.07 -16.90 -2.94
C ASP A 30 -10.93 -16.73 -1.67
N ASN A 31 -12.00 -17.52 -1.48
CA ASN A 31 -12.86 -17.42 -0.30
C ASN A 31 -12.12 -17.87 0.96
N GLU A 32 -11.34 -18.93 0.86
CA GLU A 32 -10.52 -19.39 1.97
C GLU A 32 -9.41 -18.39 2.28
N PHE A 33 -8.74 -17.85 1.26
CA PHE A 33 -7.78 -16.77 1.44
C PHE A 33 -8.41 -15.57 2.16
N LEU A 34 -9.58 -15.10 1.69
CA LEU A 34 -10.27 -13.94 2.28
C LEU A 34 -10.73 -14.20 3.72
N ARG A 35 -11.14 -15.41 4.08
CA ARG A 35 -11.41 -15.77 5.48
C ARG A 35 -10.17 -15.61 6.35
N ASN A 36 -9.02 -16.08 5.88
CA ASN A 36 -7.75 -15.93 6.59
C ASN A 36 -7.32 -14.46 6.68
N ALA A 37 -7.43 -13.70 5.60
CA ALA A 37 -7.09 -12.28 5.59
C ALA A 37 -7.98 -11.46 6.55
N ASN A 38 -9.28 -11.75 6.64
CA ASN A 38 -10.17 -11.14 7.63
C ASN A 38 -9.73 -11.49 9.07
N LEU A 39 -9.40 -12.75 9.35
CA LEU A 39 -8.90 -13.14 10.68
C LEU A 39 -7.59 -12.42 11.05
N GLN A 40 -6.68 -12.23 10.08
CA GLN A 40 -5.44 -11.47 10.29
C GLN A 40 -5.73 -10.00 10.61
N VAL A 41 -6.69 -9.38 9.92
CA VAL A 41 -7.10 -8.00 10.20
C VAL A 41 -7.78 -7.91 11.58
N GLU A 42 -8.60 -8.86 11.98
CA GLU A 42 -9.18 -8.91 13.32
C GLU A 42 -8.10 -9.00 14.41
N ALA A 43 -7.11 -9.88 14.23
CA ALA A 43 -5.97 -10.00 15.14
C ALA A 43 -5.13 -8.72 15.19
N LEU A 44 -4.87 -8.10 14.04
CA LEU A 44 -4.18 -6.82 13.94
C LEU A 44 -4.94 -5.72 14.68
N ASN A 45 -6.23 -5.58 14.45
CA ASN A 45 -7.07 -4.58 15.11
C ASN A 45 -7.09 -4.78 16.62
N HIS A 46 -7.14 -6.04 17.08
CA HIS A 46 -7.04 -6.37 18.50
C HIS A 46 -5.68 -5.96 19.09
N ALA A 47 -4.59 -6.27 18.40
CA ALA A 47 -3.23 -5.89 18.83
C ALA A 47 -3.06 -4.37 18.92
N LEU A 48 -3.70 -3.63 18.03
CA LEU A 48 -3.61 -2.16 17.94
C LEU A 48 -4.67 -1.43 18.79
N ARG A 49 -5.48 -2.11 19.58
CA ARG A 49 -6.64 -1.53 20.27
C ARG A 49 -6.31 -0.26 21.07
N ASN A 50 -5.13 -0.18 21.67
CA ASN A 50 -4.67 0.94 22.50
C ASN A 50 -3.84 1.99 21.75
N VAL A 51 -3.67 1.88 20.43
CA VAL A 51 -2.93 2.83 19.62
C VAL A 51 -3.89 3.65 18.78
N PRO A 52 -3.85 5.00 18.80
CA PRO A 52 -4.70 5.83 17.96
C PRO A 52 -4.51 5.52 16.48
N ALA A 53 -5.60 5.40 15.73
CA ALA A 53 -5.58 4.98 14.32
C ALA A 53 -4.77 5.94 13.43
N GLU A 54 -4.87 7.24 13.71
CA GLU A 54 -4.15 8.32 13.01
C GLU A 54 -2.63 8.30 13.20
N ARG A 55 -2.15 7.56 14.21
CA ARG A 55 -0.72 7.35 14.46
C ARG A 55 -0.18 6.05 13.84
N ILE A 56 -1.00 5.40 13.00
CA ILE A 56 -0.65 4.12 12.39
C ILE A 56 -0.80 4.19 10.87
N ARG A 57 0.25 3.73 10.19
CA ARG A 57 0.26 3.45 8.74
C ARG A 57 0.36 1.95 8.52
N MET A 58 -0.31 1.44 7.51
CA MET A 58 -0.24 0.03 7.10
C MET A 58 0.12 -0.05 5.63
N HIS A 59 1.17 -0.77 5.31
CA HIS A 59 1.58 -1.08 3.95
C HIS A 59 1.00 -2.44 3.52
N VAL A 60 0.28 -2.43 2.40
CA VAL A 60 -0.20 -3.63 1.72
C VAL A 60 0.71 -3.89 0.54
N CYS A 61 1.30 -5.08 0.48
CA CYS A 61 2.35 -5.43 -0.47
C CYS A 61 2.00 -6.69 -1.25
N TRP A 62 2.19 -6.65 -2.57
CA TRP A 62 2.06 -7.83 -3.45
C TRP A 62 3.39 -8.55 -3.68
N GLY A 63 4.49 -8.00 -3.16
CA GLY A 63 5.84 -8.55 -3.32
C GLY A 63 6.70 -7.66 -4.21
N ASN A 64 7.72 -7.04 -3.60
CA ASN A 64 8.59 -6.08 -4.27
C ASN A 64 9.77 -6.78 -4.95
N TYR A 65 9.53 -7.44 -6.08
CA TYR A 65 10.56 -8.05 -6.91
C TYR A 65 10.29 -7.78 -8.40
N GLU A 66 11.34 -7.72 -9.19
CA GLU A 66 11.21 -7.61 -10.64
C GLU A 66 10.86 -8.97 -11.23
N GLY A 67 9.59 -9.18 -11.54
CA GLY A 67 9.11 -10.45 -12.05
C GLY A 67 7.70 -10.36 -12.63
N PRO A 68 7.14 -11.47 -13.14
CA PRO A 68 5.88 -11.46 -13.90
C PRO A 68 4.64 -11.03 -13.10
N HIS A 69 4.57 -11.24 -11.80
CA HIS A 69 3.44 -10.88 -10.92
C HIS A 69 2.04 -11.32 -11.39
N HIS A 70 1.94 -12.35 -12.22
CA HIS A 70 0.69 -12.77 -12.86
C HIS A 70 -0.24 -13.60 -11.96
N TYR A 71 0.21 -13.91 -10.74
CA TYR A 71 -0.59 -14.59 -9.71
C TYR A 71 -1.07 -13.67 -8.59
N ASP A 72 -0.81 -12.37 -8.70
CA ASP A 72 -1.25 -11.40 -7.71
C ASP A 72 -2.77 -11.38 -7.63
N ILE A 73 -3.28 -11.31 -6.41
CA ILE A 73 -4.70 -11.08 -6.20
C ILE A 73 -5.04 -9.64 -6.53
N GLY A 74 -6.09 -9.39 -7.30
CA GLY A 74 -6.53 -8.04 -7.60
C GLY A 74 -7.08 -7.32 -6.38
N LEU A 75 -6.85 -6.00 -6.32
CA LEU A 75 -7.31 -5.15 -5.24
C LEU A 75 -8.83 -5.23 -5.04
N GLU A 76 -9.61 -5.42 -6.10
CA GLU A 76 -11.08 -5.52 -6.03
C GLU A 76 -11.55 -6.64 -5.09
N LYS A 77 -10.74 -7.68 -4.89
CA LYS A 77 -11.06 -8.80 -3.99
C LYS A 77 -10.72 -8.53 -2.54
N ILE A 78 -9.69 -7.72 -2.29
CA ILE A 78 -9.16 -7.51 -0.93
C ILE A 78 -9.47 -6.13 -0.34
N ILE A 79 -9.97 -5.18 -1.13
CA ILE A 79 -10.16 -3.79 -0.68
C ILE A 79 -11.04 -3.69 0.58
N ASP A 80 -12.08 -4.49 0.69
CA ASP A 80 -12.94 -4.47 1.88
C ASP A 80 -12.23 -4.98 3.14
N VAL A 81 -11.34 -5.96 2.98
CA VAL A 81 -10.52 -6.45 4.09
C VAL A 81 -9.51 -5.39 4.51
N VAL A 82 -8.85 -4.74 3.55
CA VAL A 82 -7.89 -3.66 3.79
C VAL A 82 -8.56 -2.48 4.50
N LEU A 83 -9.75 -2.08 4.08
CA LEU A 83 -10.49 -0.96 4.67
C LEU A 83 -10.98 -1.23 6.10
N LYS A 84 -11.17 -2.50 6.50
CA LYS A 84 -11.51 -2.88 7.89
C LYS A 84 -10.34 -2.74 8.86
N ALA A 85 -9.11 -2.71 8.38
CA ALA A 85 -7.94 -2.56 9.24
C ALA A 85 -7.96 -1.21 9.97
N LYS A 86 -7.57 -1.20 11.25
CA LYS A 86 -7.59 -0.01 12.12
C LYS A 86 -6.71 1.14 11.64
N PRO A 87 -5.48 0.92 11.08
CA PRO A 87 -4.62 2.01 10.63
C PRO A 87 -5.35 3.03 9.77
N ALA A 88 -5.19 4.32 10.06
CA ALA A 88 -5.83 5.37 9.29
C ALA A 88 -5.18 5.52 7.91
N THR A 89 -3.85 5.40 7.81
CA THR A 89 -3.17 5.52 6.53
C THR A 89 -2.90 4.14 5.92
N VAL A 90 -3.31 3.96 4.67
CA VAL A 90 -3.06 2.75 3.89
C VAL A 90 -2.10 3.06 2.76
N LEU A 91 -0.91 2.42 2.80
CA LEU A 91 0.09 2.48 1.74
C LEU A 91 -0.10 1.26 0.84
N PHE A 92 -0.06 1.47 -0.47
CA PHE A 92 -0.27 0.40 -1.46
C PHE A 92 0.43 0.71 -2.77
N GLU A 93 0.72 -0.32 -3.55
CA GLU A 93 1.34 -0.20 -4.86
C GLU A 93 0.41 0.52 -5.85
N GLY A 94 0.94 1.45 -6.62
CA GLY A 94 0.18 2.26 -7.58
C GLY A 94 1.02 2.84 -8.70
N ALA A 95 2.36 2.67 -8.68
CA ALA A 95 3.25 3.18 -9.71
C ALA A 95 3.71 2.11 -10.69
N ASN A 96 3.86 0.85 -10.25
CA ASN A 96 4.29 -0.22 -11.13
C ASN A 96 3.18 -0.64 -12.11
N PRO A 97 3.54 -1.15 -13.29
CA PRO A 97 2.58 -1.44 -14.36
C PRO A 97 1.57 -2.54 -13.99
N ARG A 98 1.84 -3.34 -12.95
CA ARG A 98 0.95 -4.42 -12.54
C ARG A 98 -0.26 -3.89 -11.75
N HIS A 99 -0.06 -2.86 -10.93
CA HIS A 99 -1.08 -2.31 -10.01
C HIS A 99 -1.52 -0.88 -10.36
N ALA A 100 -0.84 -0.20 -11.30
CA ALA A 100 -1.14 1.19 -11.64
C ALA A 100 -2.58 1.45 -12.11
N HIS A 101 -3.27 0.42 -12.65
CA HIS A 101 -4.66 0.52 -13.10
C HIS A 101 -5.67 0.40 -11.94
N GLU A 102 -5.27 -0.09 -10.78
CA GLU A 102 -6.18 -0.37 -9.65
C GLU A 102 -6.71 0.88 -8.94
N TRP A 103 -6.25 2.08 -9.34
CA TRP A 103 -6.92 3.33 -8.93
C TRP A 103 -8.42 3.33 -9.26
N GLU A 104 -8.85 2.59 -10.28
CA GLU A 104 -10.27 2.43 -10.63
C GLU A 104 -11.07 1.73 -9.53
N VAL A 105 -10.46 0.78 -8.82
CA VAL A 105 -11.08 0.09 -7.68
C VAL A 105 -11.27 1.06 -6.52
N TRP A 106 -10.27 1.90 -6.24
CA TRP A 106 -10.39 2.97 -5.25
C TRP A 106 -11.47 4.00 -5.64
N ALA A 107 -11.51 4.40 -6.91
CA ALA A 107 -12.53 5.32 -7.41
C ALA A 107 -13.95 4.75 -7.24
N GLN A 108 -14.15 3.48 -7.57
CA GLN A 108 -15.44 2.82 -7.38
C GLN A 108 -15.79 2.69 -5.89
N ALA A 109 -14.83 2.38 -5.03
CA ALA A 109 -15.05 2.33 -3.58
C ALA A 109 -15.42 3.70 -3.01
N GLY A 110 -14.75 4.77 -3.45
CA GLY A 110 -15.08 6.16 -3.06
C GLY A 110 -16.47 6.57 -3.52
N LYS A 111 -16.81 6.32 -4.79
CA LYS A 111 -18.14 6.62 -5.34
C LYS A 111 -19.27 5.91 -4.59
N ASN A 112 -19.00 4.70 -4.08
CA ASN A 112 -19.97 3.90 -3.34
C ASN A 112 -19.96 4.20 -1.82
N GLY A 113 -19.20 5.18 -1.35
CA GLY A 113 -19.10 5.52 0.08
C GLY A 113 -18.47 4.42 0.95
N ARG A 114 -17.65 3.53 0.35
CA ARG A 114 -17.02 2.42 1.07
C ARG A 114 -15.74 2.82 1.79
N ILE A 115 -15.09 3.93 1.40
CA ILE A 115 -13.85 4.40 2.02
C ILE A 115 -14.21 5.20 3.27
N PRO A 116 -13.88 4.73 4.49
CA PRO A 116 -14.18 5.47 5.72
C PRO A 116 -13.55 6.87 5.73
N ASP A 117 -14.22 7.85 6.32
CA ASP A 117 -13.78 9.25 6.32
C ASP A 117 -12.44 9.49 7.04
N ASN A 118 -12.07 8.60 7.96
CA ASN A 118 -10.80 8.64 8.67
C ASN A 118 -9.64 7.98 7.90
N LYS A 119 -9.88 7.43 6.69
CA LYS A 119 -8.82 6.82 5.89
C LYS A 119 -8.07 7.86 5.07
N VAL A 120 -6.75 7.73 5.10
CA VAL A 120 -5.79 8.43 4.24
C VAL A 120 -5.22 7.43 3.26
N LEU A 121 -5.28 7.73 1.98
CA LEU A 121 -4.70 6.91 0.92
C LEU A 121 -3.26 7.35 0.65
N ALA A 122 -2.33 6.43 0.73
CA ALA A 122 -0.92 6.67 0.42
C ALA A 122 -0.49 5.79 -0.78
N PRO A 123 -0.91 6.16 -2.01
CA PRO A 123 -0.51 5.43 -3.20
C PRO A 123 0.99 5.48 -3.43
N GLY A 124 1.58 4.39 -3.89
CA GLY A 124 2.88 4.40 -4.50
C GLY A 124 2.85 5.27 -5.76
N VAL A 125 3.65 6.31 -5.78
CA VAL A 125 3.84 7.20 -6.94
C VAL A 125 5.20 7.03 -7.59
N LEU A 126 6.07 6.26 -6.94
CA LEU A 126 7.37 5.82 -7.44
C LEU A 126 7.42 4.30 -7.45
N ASP A 127 7.75 3.73 -8.59
CA ASP A 127 8.05 2.30 -8.74
C ASP A 127 9.41 1.99 -8.09
N THR A 128 9.48 0.95 -7.29
CA THR A 128 10.68 0.60 -6.51
C THR A 128 11.47 -0.57 -7.09
N VAL A 129 11.10 -1.09 -8.26
CA VAL A 129 11.78 -2.21 -8.92
C VAL A 129 12.36 -1.88 -10.30
N ASN A 130 12.24 -0.63 -10.78
CA ASN A 130 12.83 -0.19 -12.03
C ASN A 130 13.76 1.02 -11.87
N ASN A 131 14.66 1.23 -12.84
CA ASN A 131 15.65 2.30 -12.81
C ASN A 131 15.19 3.62 -13.45
N PHE A 132 13.96 3.71 -13.96
CA PHE A 132 13.41 4.95 -14.50
C PHE A 132 13.07 5.92 -13.38
N ILE A 133 13.60 7.14 -13.45
CA ILE A 133 13.22 8.21 -12.53
C ILE A 133 11.92 8.82 -13.04
N GLU A 134 10.86 8.74 -12.27
CA GLU A 134 9.58 9.32 -12.61
C GLU A 134 9.69 10.84 -12.73
N HIS A 135 9.06 11.39 -13.75
CA HIS A 135 8.98 12.85 -13.90
C HIS A 135 8.05 13.44 -12.82
N PRO A 136 8.38 14.60 -12.18
CA PRO A 136 7.55 15.18 -11.13
C PRO A 136 6.08 15.39 -11.54
N ARG A 137 5.81 15.74 -12.80
CA ARG A 137 4.43 15.82 -13.30
C ARG A 137 3.69 14.49 -13.29
N LEU A 138 4.38 13.36 -13.51
CA LEU A 138 3.76 12.05 -13.42
C LEU A 138 3.42 11.72 -11.96
N VAL A 139 4.30 12.06 -11.04
CA VAL A 139 4.04 11.95 -9.59
C VAL A 139 2.79 12.75 -9.21
N ALA A 140 2.74 14.02 -9.63
CA ALA A 140 1.57 14.89 -9.39
C ALA A 140 0.28 14.32 -10.00
N GLN A 141 0.32 13.79 -11.23
CA GLN A 141 -0.84 13.15 -11.88
C GLN A 141 -1.35 11.95 -11.08
N ARG A 142 -0.45 11.09 -10.61
CA ARG A 142 -0.80 9.95 -9.78
C ARG A 142 -1.46 10.38 -8.47
N LEU A 143 -0.90 11.37 -7.78
CA LEU A 143 -1.49 11.93 -6.55
C LEU A 143 -2.87 12.54 -6.79
N MET A 144 -3.01 13.33 -7.85
CA MET A 144 -4.29 13.95 -8.20
C MET A 144 -5.40 12.96 -8.49
N THR A 145 -5.06 11.79 -9.05
CA THR A 145 -6.02 10.71 -9.27
C THR A 145 -6.69 10.31 -7.96
N TYR A 146 -5.92 10.10 -6.90
CA TYR A 146 -6.45 9.72 -5.59
C TYR A 146 -7.05 10.90 -4.82
N ALA A 147 -6.51 12.11 -5.00
CA ALA A 147 -7.09 13.32 -4.40
C ALA A 147 -8.51 13.60 -4.93
N ASN A 148 -8.79 13.25 -6.18
CA ASN A 148 -10.13 13.36 -6.76
C ASN A 148 -11.11 12.30 -6.20
N ILE A 149 -10.60 11.24 -5.56
CA ILE A 149 -11.44 10.18 -4.95
C ILE A 149 -11.81 10.53 -3.50
N VAL A 150 -10.81 10.90 -2.67
CA VAL A 150 -11.00 11.07 -1.22
C VAL A 150 -10.83 12.51 -0.73
N GLY A 151 -10.48 13.42 -1.59
CA GLY A 151 -10.11 14.78 -1.20
C GLY A 151 -8.61 14.93 -0.93
N ARG A 152 -8.11 16.14 -1.17
CA ARG A 152 -6.69 16.46 -1.07
C ARG A 152 -6.07 16.17 0.30
N ASP A 153 -6.83 16.44 1.37
CA ASP A 153 -6.35 16.30 2.75
C ASP A 153 -6.23 14.85 3.21
N ARG A 154 -6.72 13.91 2.40
CA ARG A 154 -6.69 12.48 2.68
C ARG A 154 -5.80 11.69 1.70
N VAL A 155 -4.81 12.34 1.10
CA VAL A 155 -3.83 11.70 0.22
C VAL A 155 -2.41 12.04 0.66
N MET A 156 -1.53 11.05 0.65
CA MET A 156 -0.11 11.18 0.94
C MET A 156 0.70 10.48 -0.16
N ALA A 157 1.81 11.08 -0.60
CA ALA A 157 2.73 10.41 -1.51
C ALA A 157 3.48 9.28 -0.79
N ALA A 158 3.59 8.12 -1.45
CA ALA A 158 4.40 7.00 -1.00
C ALA A 158 5.21 6.42 -2.17
N THR A 159 6.12 5.53 -1.88
CA THR A 159 6.72 4.62 -2.85
C THR A 159 5.90 3.33 -2.89
N ASP A 160 5.94 2.57 -3.98
CA ASP A 160 5.24 1.28 -4.06
C ASP A 160 5.60 0.37 -2.88
N CYS A 161 6.89 0.19 -2.64
CA CYS A 161 7.47 -0.53 -1.51
C CYS A 161 8.75 0.19 -1.06
N GLY A 162 9.62 -0.49 -0.30
CA GLY A 162 10.97 -0.03 -0.04
C GLY A 162 11.92 -0.35 -1.21
N PHE A 163 12.98 0.43 -1.40
CA PHE A 163 13.99 0.19 -2.43
C PHE A 163 14.95 -0.99 -2.12
N GLY A 164 14.90 -1.54 -0.91
CA GLY A 164 15.74 -2.64 -0.45
C GLY A 164 14.93 -3.63 0.38
N THR A 165 13.97 -4.29 -0.24
CA THR A 165 13.00 -5.17 0.42
C THR A 165 13.66 -6.38 1.09
N PHE A 166 14.71 -6.96 0.48
CA PHE A 166 15.41 -8.12 1.00
C PHE A 166 16.92 -7.83 1.17
N ALA A 167 17.48 -8.28 2.28
CA ALA A 167 18.92 -8.14 2.53
C ALA A 167 19.72 -8.82 1.42
N GLY A 168 20.64 -8.10 0.79
CA GLY A 168 21.42 -8.58 -0.34
C GLY A 168 20.73 -8.55 -1.71
N PHE A 169 19.45 -8.14 -1.75
CA PHE A 169 18.68 -7.93 -2.97
C PHE A 169 18.33 -6.45 -3.12
N GLY A 170 19.24 -5.68 -3.69
CA GLY A 170 19.00 -4.30 -4.08
C GLY A 170 18.86 -4.22 -5.59
N ALA A 171 17.64 -4.12 -6.13
CA ALA A 171 17.45 -3.97 -7.57
C ALA A 171 17.82 -2.57 -8.06
N ILE A 172 17.72 -1.56 -7.20
CA ILE A 172 17.88 -0.14 -7.54
C ILE A 172 19.14 0.41 -6.87
N HIS A 173 20.02 1.01 -7.67
CA HIS A 173 21.25 1.64 -7.17
C HIS A 173 20.89 2.87 -6.30
N PRO A 174 21.52 3.09 -5.12
CA PRO A 174 21.17 4.16 -4.20
C PRO A 174 21.05 5.56 -4.81
N PRO A 175 21.94 6.05 -5.68
CA PRO A 175 21.75 7.34 -6.37
C PRO A 175 20.45 7.46 -7.15
N ILE A 176 19.95 6.38 -7.75
CA ILE A 176 18.67 6.37 -8.46
C ILE A 176 17.51 6.46 -7.46
N CYS A 177 17.59 5.76 -6.33
CA CYS A 177 16.60 5.87 -5.26
C CYS A 177 16.46 7.33 -4.78
N PHE A 178 17.58 7.99 -4.51
CA PHE A 178 17.58 9.40 -4.10
C PHE A 178 17.05 10.33 -5.19
N ALA A 179 17.36 10.09 -6.45
CA ALA A 179 16.84 10.87 -7.57
C ALA A 179 15.31 10.69 -7.73
N LYS A 180 14.79 9.45 -7.55
CA LYS A 180 13.34 9.20 -7.51
C LYS A 180 12.68 9.96 -6.34
N LEU A 181 13.24 9.91 -5.14
CA LEU A 181 12.72 10.64 -3.98
C LEU A 181 12.78 12.15 -4.18
N ALA A 182 13.83 12.69 -4.82
CA ALA A 182 13.91 14.09 -5.17
C ALA A 182 12.77 14.49 -6.13
N SER A 183 12.52 13.69 -7.17
CA SER A 183 11.40 13.90 -8.09
C SER A 183 10.02 13.87 -7.40
N MET A 184 9.87 13.12 -6.32
CA MET A 184 8.63 13.09 -5.54
C MET A 184 8.48 14.36 -4.67
N ALA A 185 9.58 15.01 -4.30
CA ALA A 185 9.57 16.19 -3.44
C ALA A 185 9.35 17.51 -4.20
N GLU A 186 9.49 17.52 -5.55
CA GLU A 186 9.18 18.68 -6.41
C GLU A 186 7.67 18.87 -6.61
#